data_b0636227c14af2001ede739295fab828
#
_entry.id   b0636227c14af2001ede739295fab828
#
_cell.length_a   1.000
_cell.length_b   1.000
_cell.length_c   1.000
_cell.angle_alpha   90.00
_cell.angle_beta   90.00
_cell.angle_gamma   90.00
#
_symmetry.space_group_name_H-M   'P 1'
#
loop_
_entity.id
_entity.type
_entity.pdbx_description
1 polymer ?
#
loop_
_entity_poly.entity_id
_entity_poly.type
_entity_poly.pdbx_seq_one_letter_code
_entity_poly.pdbx_strand_id
1 'polypeptide(L)'
;MKSNVYSETKEEMSIKTFIDRPITSVMTAVSIVIIGIIGLLALPLSQYPDIAPPVVKVTATYTGASAETVMKSVVVPLEASINGVENMQYMTSTASNNGTCTITISFKQGSDPDMAVVNVQNRVAAAQGHLPAEVVKGGINVKKTQNSNLKFITLYSPDGRYDTKLLTNYLKINIEPQLARIQGVGEVNVFGADYSLRIWLDPYKMKVYGLVPTDIDNAMEAQNLESPTGSLGAESSNTFQYVLRYRGRYSDIS
;
A
#
# COMPACT_ATOMS: atom_id res chain seq x y z
N MET A 1 7.40 -69.43 5.91
CA MET A 1 6.21 -69.74 6.72
C MET A 1 6.32 -69.39 8.20
N LYS A 2 7.44 -68.80 8.69
CA LYS A 2 7.65 -68.42 10.11
C LYS A 2 7.42 -66.90 10.40
N SER A 3 7.29 -66.06 9.39
CA SER A 3 7.11 -64.58 9.58
C SER A 3 5.69 -64.12 9.86
N ASN A 4 4.68 -64.87 9.39
CA ASN A 4 3.27 -64.49 9.61
C ASN A 4 2.75 -64.81 11.05
N VAL A 5 3.31 -65.85 11.71
CA VAL A 5 2.87 -66.21 13.06
C VAL A 5 3.30 -65.21 14.12
N TYR A 6 4.42 -64.48 13.92
CA TYR A 6 4.90 -63.45 14.87
C TYR A 6 4.15 -62.14 14.75
N SER A 7 3.56 -61.82 13.58
CA SER A 7 2.77 -60.62 13.43
C SER A 7 1.37 -60.80 14.03
N GLU A 8 0.72 -61.93 13.84
CA GLU A 8 -0.60 -62.21 14.40
C GLU A 8 -0.60 -62.23 15.92
N THR A 9 0.42 -62.86 16.56
CA THR A 9 0.56 -62.91 18.02
C THR A 9 0.81 -61.51 18.65
N LYS A 10 1.43 -60.58 17.92
CA LYS A 10 1.69 -59.24 18.43
C LYS A 10 0.46 -58.36 18.34
N GLU A 11 -0.36 -58.49 17.30
CA GLU A 11 -1.65 -57.79 17.14
C GLU A 11 -2.68 -58.31 18.17
N GLU A 12 -2.80 -59.61 18.35
CA GLU A 12 -3.72 -60.18 19.36
C GLU A 12 -3.35 -59.74 20.79
N MET A 13 -2.04 -59.69 21.11
CA MET A 13 -1.56 -59.26 22.43
C MET A 13 -1.85 -57.76 22.67
N SER A 14 -1.84 -56.92 21.62
CA SER A 14 -2.19 -55.51 21.70
C SER A 14 -3.66 -55.32 22.02
N ILE A 15 -4.55 -56.00 21.29
CA ILE A 15 -6.01 -55.89 21.48
C ILE A 15 -6.43 -56.45 22.83
N LYS A 16 -5.88 -57.58 23.24
CA LYS A 16 -6.17 -58.24 24.53
C LYS A 16 -5.79 -57.35 25.71
N THR A 17 -4.70 -56.55 25.61
CA THR A 17 -4.30 -55.60 26.66
C THR A 17 -5.33 -54.49 26.89
N PHE A 18 -5.98 -54.03 25.80
CA PHE A 18 -7.03 -53.03 25.89
C PHE A 18 -8.34 -53.59 26.47
N ILE A 19 -8.63 -54.89 26.25
CA ILE A 19 -9.81 -55.57 26.80
C ILE A 19 -9.64 -55.88 28.28
N ASP A 20 -8.46 -56.40 28.70
CA ASP A 20 -8.15 -56.80 30.05
C ASP A 20 -7.95 -55.58 31.00
N ARG A 21 -7.66 -54.39 30.47
CA ARG A 21 -7.45 -53.17 31.25
C ARG A 21 -8.36 -52.01 30.78
N PRO A 22 -9.64 -52.02 31.20
CA PRO A 22 -10.60 -51.01 30.71
C PRO A 22 -10.23 -49.57 31.09
N ILE A 23 -9.53 -49.35 32.21
CA ILE A 23 -9.09 -48.00 32.62
C ILE A 23 -8.02 -47.46 31.63
N THR A 24 -7.07 -48.27 31.20
CA THR A 24 -6.08 -47.83 30.24
C THR A 24 -6.68 -47.55 28.88
N SER A 25 -7.66 -48.36 28.47
CA SER A 25 -8.40 -48.12 27.23
C SER A 25 -9.15 -46.79 27.22
N VAL A 26 -9.88 -46.50 28.29
CA VAL A 26 -10.61 -45.21 28.46
C VAL A 26 -9.64 -44.02 28.48
N MET A 27 -8.55 -44.13 29.26
CA MET A 27 -7.54 -43.05 29.33
C MET A 27 -6.89 -42.78 27.97
N THR A 28 -6.57 -43.82 27.20
CA THR A 28 -6.02 -43.66 25.86
C THR A 28 -7.02 -43.00 24.91
N ALA A 29 -8.29 -43.43 24.96
CA ALA A 29 -9.35 -42.82 24.15
C ALA A 29 -9.56 -41.32 24.49
N VAL A 30 -9.60 -40.99 25.77
CA VAL A 30 -9.73 -39.61 26.24
C VAL A 30 -8.52 -38.75 25.79
N SER A 31 -7.31 -39.31 25.91
CA SER A 31 -6.09 -38.63 25.46
C SER A 31 -6.09 -38.35 23.96
N ILE A 32 -6.54 -39.28 23.14
CA ILE A 32 -6.66 -39.09 21.68
C ILE A 32 -7.67 -38.00 21.37
N VAL A 33 -8.82 -37.98 22.07
CA VAL A 33 -9.84 -36.95 21.90
C VAL A 33 -9.31 -35.58 22.28
N ILE A 34 -8.58 -35.47 23.40
CA ILE A 34 -8.00 -34.19 23.85
C ILE A 34 -6.96 -33.69 22.82
N ILE A 35 -6.07 -34.57 22.34
CA ILE A 35 -5.09 -34.22 21.31
C ILE A 35 -5.80 -33.80 20.02
N GLY A 36 -6.87 -34.49 19.64
CA GLY A 36 -7.69 -34.13 18.47
C GLY A 36 -8.33 -32.75 18.61
N ILE A 37 -8.87 -32.42 19.77
CA ILE A 37 -9.46 -31.09 20.03
C ILE A 37 -8.38 -30.00 19.98
N ILE A 38 -7.24 -30.24 20.63
CA ILE A 38 -6.10 -29.30 20.59
C ILE A 38 -5.61 -29.11 19.15
N GLY A 39 -5.47 -30.19 18.40
CA GLY A 39 -5.11 -30.15 16.98
C GLY A 39 -6.11 -29.35 16.13
N LEU A 40 -7.40 -29.54 16.37
CA LEU A 40 -8.47 -28.82 15.68
C LEU A 40 -8.42 -27.31 15.96
N LEU A 41 -8.18 -26.92 17.21
CA LEU A 41 -8.06 -25.51 17.62
C LEU A 41 -6.76 -24.85 17.15
N ALA A 42 -5.70 -25.64 16.96
CA ALA A 42 -4.41 -25.17 16.47
C ALA A 42 -4.32 -25.10 14.94
N LEU A 43 -5.28 -25.68 14.22
CA LEU A 43 -5.30 -25.60 12.75
C LEU A 43 -5.61 -24.18 12.31
N PRO A 44 -4.71 -23.52 11.56
CA PRO A 44 -5.03 -22.22 10.97
C PRO A 44 -6.13 -22.41 9.93
N LEU A 45 -7.32 -21.86 10.22
CA LEU A 45 -8.43 -21.82 9.27
C LEU A 45 -8.16 -20.69 8.26
N SER A 46 -7.33 -20.97 7.28
CA SER A 46 -7.21 -20.13 6.08
C SER A 46 -8.11 -20.72 5.00
N GLN A 47 -9.11 -19.94 4.59
CA GLN A 47 -10.03 -20.33 3.51
C GLN A 47 -9.29 -20.43 2.16
N TYR A 48 -8.19 -19.71 2.02
CA TYR A 48 -7.27 -19.76 0.90
C TYR A 48 -5.85 -19.86 1.45
N PRO A 49 -5.09 -20.90 1.09
CA PRO A 49 -3.66 -20.94 1.43
C PRO A 49 -2.98 -19.70 0.83
N ASP A 50 -2.00 -19.12 1.54
CA ASP A 50 -1.14 -18.03 1.05
C ASP A 50 -0.26 -18.53 -0.10
N ILE A 51 -0.89 -18.82 -1.24
CA ILE A 51 -0.22 -19.32 -2.46
C ILE A 51 0.31 -18.15 -3.28
N ALA A 52 -0.22 -16.95 -3.07
CA ALA A 52 0.21 -15.77 -3.81
C ALA A 52 1.58 -15.30 -3.31
N PRO A 53 2.59 -15.24 -4.20
CA PRO A 53 3.88 -14.69 -3.85
C PRO A 53 3.73 -13.22 -3.45
N PRO A 54 4.54 -12.71 -2.52
CA PRO A 54 4.54 -11.30 -2.17
C PRO A 54 4.85 -10.44 -3.41
N VAL A 55 4.12 -9.37 -3.57
CA VAL A 55 4.27 -8.43 -4.68
C VAL A 55 4.51 -7.02 -4.15
N VAL A 56 5.53 -6.36 -4.66
CA VAL A 56 5.79 -4.94 -4.41
C VAL A 56 5.52 -4.15 -5.68
N LYS A 57 4.77 -3.07 -5.54
CA LYS A 57 4.45 -2.15 -6.63
C LYS A 57 5.17 -0.83 -6.43
N VAL A 58 5.91 -0.40 -7.45
CA VAL A 58 6.54 0.92 -7.52
C VAL A 58 5.76 1.75 -8.54
N THR A 59 5.28 2.91 -8.14
CA THR A 59 4.56 3.83 -9.02
C THR A 59 5.24 5.19 -9.02
N ALA A 60 5.41 5.77 -10.20
CA ALA A 60 5.91 7.12 -10.38
C ALA A 60 5.12 7.83 -11.49
N THR A 61 5.11 9.15 -11.45
CA THR A 61 4.41 9.97 -12.45
C THR A 61 5.35 10.99 -13.02
N TYR A 62 5.46 11.01 -14.35
CA TYR A 62 6.14 12.04 -15.12
C TYR A 62 5.11 12.81 -15.93
N THR A 63 4.57 13.86 -15.33
CA THR A 63 3.46 14.64 -15.89
C THR A 63 3.80 15.21 -17.26
N GLY A 64 2.93 14.98 -18.25
CA GLY A 64 3.09 15.47 -19.60
C GLY A 64 4.02 14.67 -20.51
N ALA A 65 4.66 13.60 -19.99
CA ALA A 65 5.52 12.74 -20.79
C ALA A 65 4.71 11.64 -21.50
N SER A 66 5.14 11.28 -22.72
CA SER A 66 4.61 10.12 -23.44
C SER A 66 5.10 8.82 -22.80
N ALA A 67 4.38 7.72 -23.07
CA ALA A 67 4.76 6.39 -22.55
C ALA A 67 6.20 6.00 -22.94
N GLU A 68 6.65 6.35 -24.14
CA GLU A 68 8.02 6.07 -24.58
C GLU A 68 9.06 6.86 -23.77
N THR A 69 8.80 8.14 -23.51
CA THR A 69 9.66 8.98 -22.68
C THR A 69 9.71 8.46 -21.24
N VAL A 70 8.55 8.11 -20.66
CA VAL A 70 8.46 7.51 -19.32
C VAL A 70 9.24 6.20 -19.25
N MET A 71 9.12 5.36 -20.27
CA MET A 71 9.85 4.10 -20.35
C MET A 71 11.36 4.33 -20.30
N LYS A 72 11.87 5.20 -21.16
CA LYS A 72 13.32 5.46 -21.29
C LYS A 72 13.92 6.20 -20.10
N SER A 73 13.21 7.24 -19.61
CA SER A 73 13.75 8.15 -18.59
C SER A 73 13.45 7.75 -17.17
N VAL A 74 12.43 6.93 -16.93
CA VAL A 74 11.98 6.56 -15.56
C VAL A 74 12.05 5.06 -15.35
N VAL A 75 11.41 4.28 -16.22
CA VAL A 75 11.29 2.83 -16.01
C VAL A 75 12.64 2.15 -16.11
N VAL A 76 13.39 2.37 -17.18
CA VAL A 76 14.69 1.71 -17.42
C VAL A 76 15.70 1.97 -16.29
N PRO A 77 15.92 3.21 -15.80
CA PRO A 77 16.80 3.45 -14.66
C PRO A 77 16.31 2.80 -13.36
N LEU A 78 15.00 2.79 -13.11
CA LEU A 78 14.43 2.14 -11.95
C LEU A 78 14.59 0.62 -12.02
N GLU A 79 14.28 0.00 -13.15
CA GLU A 79 14.47 -1.43 -13.37
C GLU A 79 15.93 -1.84 -13.17
N ALA A 80 16.85 -1.08 -13.75
CA ALA A 80 18.29 -1.35 -13.61
C ALA A 80 18.75 -1.33 -12.15
N SER A 81 18.20 -0.41 -11.35
CA SER A 81 18.52 -0.32 -9.91
C SER A 81 17.83 -1.39 -9.07
N ILE A 82 16.58 -1.70 -9.36
CA ILE A 82 15.77 -2.68 -8.63
C ILE A 82 16.22 -4.11 -8.97
N ASN A 83 16.77 -4.31 -10.17
CA ASN A 83 17.22 -5.63 -10.58
C ASN A 83 18.28 -6.18 -9.61
N GLY A 84 18.11 -7.44 -9.21
CA GLY A 84 18.97 -8.09 -8.23
C GLY A 84 18.60 -7.83 -6.77
N VAL A 85 17.39 -7.36 -6.48
CA VAL A 85 16.85 -7.37 -5.12
C VAL A 85 16.71 -8.82 -4.65
N GLU A 86 17.04 -9.06 -3.39
CA GLU A 86 17.01 -10.39 -2.79
C GLU A 86 15.62 -11.03 -2.88
N ASN A 87 15.60 -12.31 -3.23
CA ASN A 87 14.38 -13.12 -3.41
C ASN A 87 13.43 -12.63 -4.53
N MET A 88 13.85 -11.70 -5.38
CA MET A 88 13.08 -11.32 -6.56
C MET A 88 12.97 -12.50 -7.53
N GLN A 89 11.78 -12.73 -8.06
CA GLN A 89 11.51 -13.79 -9.03
C GLN A 89 11.41 -13.22 -10.45
N TYR A 90 10.57 -12.23 -10.65
CA TYR A 90 10.42 -11.50 -11.90
C TYR A 90 9.89 -10.09 -11.66
N MET A 91 10.04 -9.25 -12.65
CA MET A 91 9.60 -7.87 -12.64
C MET A 91 8.89 -7.57 -13.96
N THR A 92 7.78 -6.83 -13.89
CA THR A 92 7.03 -6.36 -15.04
C THR A 92 6.76 -4.87 -14.90
N SER A 93 6.92 -4.13 -15.99
CA SER A 93 6.72 -2.69 -15.99
C SER A 93 5.72 -2.27 -17.05
N THR A 94 4.94 -1.27 -16.73
CA THR A 94 3.99 -0.64 -17.64
C THR A 94 4.17 0.86 -17.59
N ALA A 95 4.18 1.51 -18.78
CA ALA A 95 4.18 2.95 -18.92
C ALA A 95 2.94 3.38 -19.71
N SER A 96 2.29 4.46 -19.27
CA SER A 96 1.07 4.97 -19.88
C SER A 96 1.28 6.38 -20.45
N ASN A 97 0.50 6.74 -21.47
CA ASN A 97 0.57 8.07 -22.10
C ASN A 97 0.07 9.23 -21.22
N ASN A 98 -0.47 8.92 -20.05
CA ASN A 98 -0.79 9.92 -19.02
C ASN A 98 0.44 10.27 -18.14
N GLY A 99 1.61 9.75 -18.48
CA GLY A 99 2.86 9.99 -17.75
C GLY A 99 3.06 9.07 -16.53
N THR A 100 2.16 8.12 -16.26
CA THR A 100 2.33 7.20 -15.12
C THR A 100 3.10 5.96 -15.52
N CYS A 101 3.98 5.49 -14.63
CA CYS A 101 4.59 4.17 -14.74
C CYS A 101 4.28 3.34 -13.50
N THR A 102 4.20 2.04 -13.71
CA THR A 102 4.03 1.05 -12.66
C THR A 102 5.00 -0.09 -12.89
N ILE A 103 5.82 -0.38 -11.89
CA ILE A 103 6.73 -1.52 -11.87
C ILE A 103 6.21 -2.49 -10.80
N THR A 104 5.92 -3.70 -11.21
CA THR A 104 5.41 -4.77 -10.34
C THR A 104 6.51 -5.81 -10.16
N ILE A 105 6.94 -6.02 -8.93
CA ILE A 105 8.02 -6.92 -8.57
C ILE A 105 7.42 -8.08 -7.78
N SER A 106 7.57 -9.30 -8.29
CA SER A 106 7.13 -10.53 -7.64
C SER A 106 8.31 -11.20 -6.96
N PHE A 107 8.10 -11.62 -5.72
CA PHE A 107 9.09 -12.28 -4.88
C PHE A 107 8.81 -13.77 -4.76
N LYS A 108 9.80 -14.53 -4.31
CA LYS A 108 9.63 -15.96 -4.02
C LYS A 108 8.61 -16.14 -2.90
N GLN A 109 7.84 -17.22 -2.98
CA GLN A 109 6.92 -17.61 -1.91
C GLN A 109 7.67 -17.81 -0.59
N GLY A 110 7.09 -17.33 0.52
CA GLY A 110 7.72 -17.36 1.85
C GLY A 110 8.69 -16.20 2.12
N SER A 111 8.90 -15.29 1.17
CA SER A 111 9.63 -14.04 1.44
C SER A 111 8.82 -13.10 2.32
N ASP A 112 9.49 -12.39 3.23
CA ASP A 112 8.86 -11.36 4.07
C ASP A 112 8.47 -10.14 3.20
N PRO A 113 7.17 -9.81 3.11
CA PRO A 113 6.70 -8.69 2.29
C PRO A 113 7.21 -7.33 2.76
N ASP A 114 7.41 -7.14 4.07
CA ASP A 114 7.85 -5.88 4.65
C ASP A 114 9.33 -5.64 4.35
N MET A 115 10.16 -6.67 4.48
CA MET A 115 11.57 -6.62 4.06
C MET A 115 11.71 -6.41 2.56
N ALA A 116 10.85 -7.02 1.76
CA ALA A 116 10.84 -6.82 0.30
C ALA A 116 10.59 -5.34 -0.06
N VAL A 117 9.62 -4.69 0.59
CA VAL A 117 9.35 -3.24 0.40
C VAL A 117 10.58 -2.41 0.77
N VAL A 118 11.20 -2.67 1.92
CA VAL A 118 12.39 -1.93 2.39
C VAL A 118 13.55 -2.07 1.39
N ASN A 119 13.80 -3.29 0.91
CA ASN A 119 14.86 -3.55 -0.06
C ASN A 119 14.61 -2.84 -1.39
N VAL A 120 13.38 -2.87 -1.90
CA VAL A 120 12.99 -2.15 -3.12
C VAL A 120 13.10 -0.64 -2.90
N GLN A 121 12.65 -0.11 -1.76
CA GLN A 121 12.71 1.31 -1.45
C GLN A 121 14.15 1.83 -1.40
N ASN A 122 15.08 1.06 -0.82
CA ASN A 122 16.50 1.39 -0.81
C ASN A 122 17.08 1.45 -2.23
N ARG A 123 16.70 0.52 -3.12
CA ARG A 123 17.12 0.53 -4.51
C ARG A 123 16.52 1.70 -5.31
N VAL A 124 15.25 2.01 -5.09
CA VAL A 124 14.58 3.17 -5.68
C VAL A 124 15.25 4.47 -5.23
N ALA A 125 15.58 4.60 -3.94
CA ALA A 125 16.29 5.75 -3.41
C ALA A 125 17.68 5.94 -4.08
N ALA A 126 18.41 4.86 -4.30
CA ALA A 126 19.69 4.90 -5.02
C ALA A 126 19.54 5.34 -6.47
N ALA A 127 18.41 5.04 -7.12
CA ALA A 127 18.14 5.42 -8.50
C ALA A 127 17.73 6.91 -8.66
N GLN A 128 17.33 7.61 -7.61
CA GLN A 128 16.79 8.97 -7.69
C GLN A 128 17.72 9.97 -8.39
N GLY A 129 19.04 9.80 -8.25
CA GLY A 129 20.04 10.65 -8.93
C GLY A 129 20.06 10.52 -10.46
N HIS A 130 19.45 9.46 -11.01
CA HIS A 130 19.38 9.20 -12.44
C HIS A 130 18.01 9.49 -13.06
N LEU A 131 17.07 9.98 -12.24
CA LEU A 131 15.70 10.26 -12.65
C LEU A 131 15.49 11.75 -12.94
N PRO A 132 14.53 12.10 -13.81
CA PRO A 132 14.13 13.49 -14.02
C PRO A 132 13.69 14.15 -12.71
N ALA A 133 14.04 15.42 -12.52
CA ALA A 133 13.74 16.17 -11.30
C ALA A 133 12.24 16.24 -10.99
N GLU A 134 11.39 16.33 -12.02
CA GLU A 134 9.92 16.36 -11.90
C GLU A 134 9.38 15.05 -11.31
N VAL A 135 9.95 13.91 -11.67
CA VAL A 135 9.55 12.59 -11.13
C VAL A 135 9.95 12.47 -9.67
N VAL A 136 11.16 12.93 -9.33
CA VAL A 136 11.65 12.91 -7.94
C VAL A 136 10.81 13.87 -7.08
N LYS A 137 10.50 15.08 -7.60
CA LYS A 137 9.63 16.08 -6.91
C LYS A 137 8.20 15.54 -6.72
N GLY A 138 7.67 14.82 -7.72
CA GLY A 138 6.35 14.18 -7.64
C GLY A 138 6.28 12.99 -6.67
N GLY A 139 7.43 12.44 -6.32
CA GLY A 139 7.56 11.30 -5.42
C GLY A 139 7.38 9.95 -6.12
N ILE A 140 8.11 8.96 -5.63
CA ILE A 140 8.03 7.58 -6.07
C ILE A 140 7.42 6.76 -4.95
N ASN A 141 6.30 6.13 -5.22
CA ASN A 141 5.56 5.37 -4.21
C ASN A 141 5.90 3.89 -4.32
N VAL A 142 6.34 3.30 -3.22
CA VAL A 142 6.64 1.87 -3.09
C VAL A 142 5.71 1.25 -2.08
N LYS A 143 4.89 0.30 -2.51
CA LYS A 143 3.89 -0.36 -1.64
C LYS A 143 3.89 -1.86 -1.84
N LYS A 144 3.65 -2.60 -0.76
CA LYS A 144 3.27 -4.01 -0.88
C LYS A 144 1.84 -4.09 -1.44
N THR A 145 1.62 -5.01 -2.35
CA THR A 145 0.30 -5.25 -2.94
C THR A 145 -0.02 -6.73 -2.83
N GLN A 146 -1.19 -7.05 -2.34
CA GLN A 146 -1.76 -8.39 -2.46
C GLN A 146 -2.73 -8.41 -3.63
N ASN A 147 -2.69 -9.48 -4.43
CA ASN A 147 -3.52 -9.62 -5.61
C ASN A 147 -4.99 -9.95 -5.30
N SER A 148 -5.38 -10.03 -4.03
CA SER A 148 -6.75 -10.33 -3.62
C SER A 148 -7.35 -9.20 -2.82
N ASN A 149 -8.54 -8.74 -3.25
CA ASN A 149 -9.33 -7.81 -2.47
C ASN A 149 -10.09 -8.59 -1.38
N LEU A 150 -9.88 -8.25 -0.14
CA LEU A 150 -10.55 -8.89 1.00
C LEU A 150 -12.05 -8.54 1.03
N LYS A 151 -12.38 -7.26 0.82
CA LYS A 151 -13.76 -6.77 0.92
C LYS A 151 -13.94 -5.47 0.13
N PHE A 152 -15.10 -5.34 -0.51
CA PHE A 152 -15.58 -4.08 -1.06
C PHE A 152 -16.64 -3.49 -0.13
N ILE A 153 -16.49 -2.22 0.21
CA ILE A 153 -17.45 -1.47 1.02
C ILE A 153 -17.98 -0.33 0.15
N THR A 154 -19.30 -0.27 0.01
CA THR A 154 -19.94 0.77 -0.78
C THR A 154 -20.72 1.70 0.15
N LEU A 155 -20.47 3.01 0.02
CA LEU A 155 -21.22 4.06 0.69
C LEU A 155 -22.18 4.71 -0.33
N TYR A 156 -23.44 4.78 0.01
CA TYR A 156 -24.46 5.41 -0.84
C TYR A 156 -25.43 6.26 -0.03
N SER A 157 -26.06 7.24 -0.69
CA SER A 157 -27.11 8.08 -0.10
C SER A 157 -28.46 7.57 -0.59
N PRO A 158 -29.32 6.98 0.28
CA PRO A 158 -30.62 6.46 -0.12
C PRO A 158 -31.55 7.55 -0.70
N ASP A 159 -31.46 8.75 -0.13
CA ASP A 159 -32.32 9.89 -0.48
C ASP A 159 -31.73 10.79 -1.59
N GLY A 160 -30.56 10.43 -2.13
CA GLY A 160 -29.86 11.26 -3.12
C GLY A 160 -29.42 12.64 -2.63
N ARG A 161 -29.45 12.89 -1.32
CA ARG A 161 -29.10 14.19 -0.71
C ARG A 161 -27.62 14.53 -0.84
N TYR A 162 -26.77 13.53 -0.86
CA TYR A 162 -25.32 13.68 -0.88
C TYR A 162 -24.76 13.26 -2.22
N ASP A 163 -24.02 14.19 -2.85
CA ASP A 163 -23.34 13.90 -4.11
C ASP A 163 -22.17 12.92 -3.91
N THR A 164 -21.87 12.16 -4.94
CA THR A 164 -20.78 11.17 -4.97
C THR A 164 -19.44 11.75 -4.53
N LYS A 165 -19.17 13.01 -4.90
CA LYS A 165 -17.94 13.71 -4.51
C LYS A 165 -17.85 13.92 -3.00
N LEU A 166 -18.96 14.33 -2.37
CA LEU A 166 -19.02 14.52 -0.93
C LEU A 166 -18.85 13.18 -0.20
N LEU A 167 -19.50 12.12 -0.68
CA LEU A 167 -19.36 10.79 -0.12
C LEU A 167 -17.92 10.26 -0.24
N THR A 168 -17.26 10.48 -1.38
CA THR A 168 -15.85 10.10 -1.57
C THR A 168 -14.93 10.85 -0.61
N ASN A 169 -15.14 12.17 -0.46
CA ASN A 169 -14.37 12.98 0.47
C ASN A 169 -14.59 12.54 1.93
N TYR A 170 -15.84 12.25 2.30
CA TYR A 170 -16.15 11.73 3.61
C TYR A 170 -15.47 10.36 3.88
N LEU A 171 -15.48 9.46 2.90
CA LEU A 171 -14.78 8.19 2.96
C LEU A 171 -13.28 8.40 3.21
N LYS A 172 -12.62 9.28 2.45
CA LYS A 172 -11.18 9.53 2.55
C LYS A 172 -10.77 10.17 3.87
N ILE A 173 -11.56 11.11 4.38
CA ILE A 173 -11.21 11.85 5.60
C ILE A 173 -11.56 11.04 6.86
N ASN A 174 -12.72 10.36 6.88
CA ASN A 174 -13.25 9.78 8.11
C ASN A 174 -13.12 8.26 8.16
N ILE A 175 -13.30 7.54 7.07
CA ILE A 175 -13.41 6.08 7.07
C ILE A 175 -12.08 5.42 6.71
N GLU A 176 -11.42 5.84 5.65
CA GLU A 176 -10.15 5.28 5.20
C GLU A 176 -9.09 5.22 6.32
N PRO A 177 -8.83 6.31 7.10
CA PRO A 177 -7.84 6.26 8.16
C PRO A 177 -8.21 5.31 9.30
N GLN A 178 -9.51 5.11 9.56
CA GLN A 178 -9.97 4.18 10.58
C GLN A 178 -9.78 2.72 10.13
N LEU A 179 -10.13 2.42 8.88
CA LEU A 179 -9.95 1.10 8.31
C LEU A 179 -8.47 0.72 8.18
N ALA A 180 -7.62 1.65 7.78
CA ALA A 180 -6.18 1.43 7.64
C ALA A 180 -5.48 1.12 8.98
N ARG A 181 -6.07 1.50 10.13
CA ARG A 181 -5.54 1.21 11.46
C ARG A 181 -5.93 -0.15 12.01
N ILE A 182 -6.86 -0.85 11.36
CA ILE A 182 -7.30 -2.18 11.82
C ILE A 182 -6.16 -3.17 11.56
N GLN A 183 -5.82 -3.92 12.59
CA GLN A 183 -4.79 -4.97 12.47
C GLN A 183 -5.20 -6.02 11.43
N GLY A 184 -4.30 -6.31 10.50
CA GLY A 184 -4.54 -7.24 9.40
C GLY A 184 -5.04 -6.58 8.11
N VAL A 185 -5.34 -5.27 8.10
CA VAL A 185 -5.62 -4.52 6.88
C VAL A 185 -4.30 -4.05 6.28
N GLY A 186 -4.00 -4.51 5.07
CA GLY A 186 -2.76 -4.14 4.36
C GLY A 186 -2.87 -2.82 3.60
N GLU A 187 -3.96 -2.63 2.87
CA GLU A 187 -4.20 -1.43 2.07
C GLU A 187 -5.71 -1.16 1.97
N VAL A 188 -6.08 0.10 2.00
CA VAL A 188 -7.45 0.58 1.75
C VAL A 188 -7.40 1.48 0.52
N ASN A 189 -8.17 1.14 -0.51
CA ASN A 189 -8.28 1.93 -1.73
C ASN A 189 -9.67 2.54 -1.84
N VAL A 190 -9.76 3.86 -1.90
CA VAL A 190 -11.02 4.58 -2.12
C VAL A 190 -11.17 4.91 -3.60
N PHE A 191 -12.23 4.38 -4.21
CA PHE A 191 -12.60 4.69 -5.59
C PHE A 191 -13.59 5.84 -5.61
N GLY A 192 -13.25 6.91 -6.31
CA GLY A 192 -14.10 8.08 -6.48
C GLY A 192 -13.33 9.30 -6.98
N ALA A 193 -14.05 10.33 -7.33
CA ALA A 193 -13.45 11.59 -7.78
C ALA A 193 -13.15 12.48 -6.57
N ASP A 194 -11.91 12.97 -6.51
CA ASP A 194 -11.52 13.98 -5.51
C ASP A 194 -12.04 15.36 -5.89
N TYR A 195 -12.21 16.19 -4.87
CA TYR A 195 -12.37 17.61 -5.11
C TYR A 195 -11.09 18.16 -5.73
N SER A 196 -11.19 18.70 -6.91
CA SER A 196 -10.09 19.36 -7.60
C SER A 196 -10.53 20.73 -8.10
N LEU A 197 -9.66 21.73 -7.93
CA LEU A 197 -9.82 23.03 -8.55
C LEU A 197 -9.32 22.95 -9.99
N ARG A 198 -10.21 23.22 -10.95
CA ARG A 198 -9.83 23.30 -12.37
C ARG A 198 -9.81 24.75 -12.78
N ILE A 199 -8.66 25.22 -13.22
CA ILE A 199 -8.46 26.59 -13.69
C ILE A 199 -8.42 26.56 -15.22
N TRP A 200 -9.39 27.23 -15.82
CA TRP A 200 -9.48 27.37 -17.27
C TRP A 200 -8.81 28.66 -17.69
N LEU A 201 -7.71 28.56 -18.42
CA LEU A 201 -6.97 29.69 -18.93
C LEU A 201 -7.61 30.15 -20.25
N ASP A 202 -7.90 31.44 -20.35
CA ASP A 202 -8.43 32.08 -21.57
C ASP A 202 -7.23 32.52 -22.45
N PRO A 203 -6.97 31.90 -23.61
CA PRO A 203 -5.81 32.19 -24.45
C PRO A 203 -5.84 33.64 -24.97
N TYR A 204 -7.03 34.20 -25.15
CA TYR A 204 -7.18 35.58 -25.64
C TYR A 204 -6.75 36.60 -24.59
N LYS A 205 -7.18 36.44 -23.36
CA LYS A 205 -6.76 37.27 -22.24
C LYS A 205 -5.26 37.13 -21.97
N MET A 206 -4.74 35.93 -22.03
CA MET A 206 -3.30 35.66 -21.85
C MET A 206 -2.48 36.42 -22.89
N LYS A 207 -2.89 36.40 -24.17
CA LYS A 207 -2.24 37.13 -25.22
C LYS A 207 -2.28 38.65 -25.00
N VAL A 208 -3.42 39.20 -24.52
CA VAL A 208 -3.57 40.64 -24.22
C VAL A 208 -2.62 41.06 -23.10
N TYR A 209 -2.42 40.22 -22.08
CA TYR A 209 -1.53 40.51 -20.95
C TYR A 209 -0.08 40.04 -21.18
N GLY A 210 0.23 39.44 -22.33
CA GLY A 210 1.57 38.93 -22.63
C GLY A 210 2.02 37.76 -21.74
N LEU A 211 1.07 36.99 -21.19
CA LEU A 211 1.31 35.90 -20.28
C LEU A 211 1.36 34.57 -21.03
N VAL A 212 2.24 33.64 -20.56
CA VAL A 212 2.26 32.26 -20.97
C VAL A 212 1.76 31.36 -19.83
N PRO A 213 1.28 30.14 -20.10
CA PRO A 213 0.78 29.22 -19.07
C PRO A 213 1.75 29.01 -17.91
N THR A 214 3.04 28.95 -18.20
CA THR A 214 4.12 28.77 -17.21
C THR A 214 4.22 29.92 -16.22
N ASP A 215 3.86 31.16 -16.63
CA ASP A 215 3.87 32.32 -15.71
C ASP A 215 2.79 32.17 -14.65
N ILE A 216 1.63 31.62 -15.04
CA ILE A 216 0.51 31.37 -14.14
C ILE A 216 0.83 30.24 -13.16
N ASP A 217 1.44 29.16 -13.66
CA ASP A 217 1.89 28.04 -12.81
C ASP A 217 2.93 28.52 -11.80
N ASN A 218 3.93 29.27 -12.23
CA ASN A 218 4.94 29.83 -11.33
C ASN A 218 4.34 30.80 -10.28
N ALA A 219 3.38 31.62 -10.67
CA ALA A 219 2.70 32.53 -9.76
C ALA A 219 1.86 31.76 -8.73
N MET A 220 1.20 30.69 -9.17
CA MET A 220 0.43 29.81 -8.27
C MET A 220 1.36 29.08 -7.29
N GLU A 221 2.46 28.51 -7.76
CA GLU A 221 3.45 27.85 -6.89
C GLU A 221 4.03 28.84 -5.86
N ALA A 222 4.37 30.04 -6.28
CA ALA A 222 4.94 31.08 -5.42
C ALA A 222 3.96 31.59 -4.35
N GLN A 223 2.66 31.66 -4.66
CA GLN A 223 1.64 32.19 -3.75
C GLN A 223 0.91 31.12 -2.93
N ASN A 224 0.97 29.84 -3.32
CA ASN A 224 0.32 28.75 -2.59
C ASN A 224 1.28 28.10 -1.57
N LEU A 225 2.14 28.90 -0.95
CA LEU A 225 3.09 28.45 0.06
C LEU A 225 2.65 28.94 1.44
N GLU A 226 2.52 28.03 2.40
CA GLU A 226 2.50 28.34 3.81
C GLU A 226 3.94 28.45 4.31
N SER A 227 4.42 29.70 4.51
CA SER A 227 5.76 29.94 5.03
C SER A 227 5.66 30.41 6.49
N PRO A 228 6.47 29.86 7.41
CA PRO A 228 6.59 30.38 8.76
C PRO A 228 7.29 31.74 8.68
N THR A 229 6.57 32.81 9.02
CA THR A 229 7.05 34.18 8.97
C THR A 229 7.80 34.61 10.24
N GLY A 230 7.93 33.71 11.23
CA GLY A 230 8.59 33.99 12.49
C GLY A 230 7.73 34.81 13.47
N SER A 231 8.38 35.31 14.51
CA SER A 231 7.74 36.12 15.53
C SER A 231 8.54 37.41 15.76
N LEU A 232 7.85 38.50 15.98
CA LEU A 232 8.46 39.78 16.43
C LEU A 232 8.52 39.82 17.96
N GLY A 233 9.66 40.21 18.51
CA GLY A 233 9.83 40.38 19.96
C GLY A 233 10.35 39.17 20.70
N ALA A 234 10.75 38.09 20.03
CA ALA A 234 11.27 36.88 20.67
C ALA A 234 12.60 37.12 21.44
N GLU A 235 13.42 38.08 20.99
CA GLU A 235 14.72 38.43 21.61
C GLU A 235 14.69 39.80 22.33
N SER A 236 13.50 40.42 22.44
CA SER A 236 13.38 41.70 23.12
C SER A 236 13.03 41.51 24.59
N SER A 237 13.46 42.46 25.45
CA SER A 237 13.10 42.50 26.89
C SER A 237 11.60 42.81 27.12
N ASN A 238 10.80 42.93 26.07
CA ASN A 238 9.36 43.18 26.14
C ASN A 238 8.58 41.88 26.41
N THR A 239 7.54 42.00 27.23
CA THR A 239 6.70 40.89 27.70
C THR A 239 5.80 40.29 26.62
N PHE A 240 5.71 40.90 25.43
CA PHE A 240 4.81 40.49 24.37
C PHE A 240 5.55 40.03 23.11
N GLN A 241 5.21 38.86 22.64
CA GLN A 241 5.66 38.27 21.38
C GLN A 241 4.50 38.25 20.39
N TYR A 242 4.71 38.80 19.20
CA TYR A 242 3.72 38.80 18.13
C TYR A 242 4.09 37.75 17.06
N VAL A 243 3.23 36.78 16.84
CA VAL A 243 3.40 35.78 15.78
C VAL A 243 2.87 36.38 14.47
N LEU A 244 3.73 36.51 13.48
CA LEU A 244 3.35 36.94 12.14
C LEU A 244 2.66 35.78 11.43
N ARG A 245 1.44 35.98 10.90
CA ARG A 245 0.75 35.02 10.08
C ARG A 245 0.71 35.51 8.62
N TYR A 246 1.29 34.71 7.74
CA TYR A 246 1.14 34.89 6.31
C TYR A 246 -0.04 34.06 5.82
N ARG A 247 -0.99 34.68 5.12
CA ARG A 247 -2.08 34.00 4.41
C ARG A 247 -1.63 33.69 2.99
N GLY A 248 -0.83 32.64 2.82
CA GLY A 248 -0.34 32.22 1.50
C GLY A 248 -1.25 31.23 0.79
N ARG A 249 -2.21 30.60 1.51
CA ARG A 249 -3.10 29.61 0.93
C ARG A 249 -4.54 30.08 0.96
N TYR A 250 -5.16 30.13 -0.21
CA TYR A 250 -6.59 30.42 -0.30
C TYR A 250 -7.38 29.16 0.11
N SER A 251 -8.18 29.29 1.17
CA SER A 251 -9.06 28.21 1.65
C SER A 251 -10.47 28.29 1.08
N ASP A 252 -10.80 29.39 0.42
CA ASP A 252 -12.14 29.67 -0.12
C ASP A 252 -12.07 30.30 -1.49
N ILE A 253 -13.06 30.01 -2.34
CA ILE A 253 -13.24 30.62 -3.65
C ILE A 253 -14.18 31.80 -3.42
N SER A 254 -13.64 32.96 -3.07
CA SER A 254 -14.40 34.23 -2.98
C SER A 254 -14.13 35.10 -4.18
#